data_3f49ac5d94792980236f6d08bafbf0d8
#
_entry.id   3f49ac5d94792980236f6d08bafbf0d8
#
_cell.length_a   1.000
_cell.length_b   1.000
_cell.length_c   1.000
_cell.angle_alpha   90.00
_cell.angle_beta   90.00
_cell.angle_gamma   90.00
#
_symmetry.space_group_name_H-M   'P 1'
#
loop_
_entity.id
_entity.type
_entity.pdbx_description
1 polymer ?
#
loop_
_entity_poly.entity_id
_entity_poly.type
_entity_poly.pdbx_seq_one_letter_code
_entity_poly.pdbx_strand_id
1 'polypeptide(L)'
;MSSILQFERDSAVISMRSRGVGGKISGTVVAYGESGNLVTDIPNNSLAEVPESQNVTITCDEHQTVGIFAADHPEEPFTLMAIRGSSGFLELTIVGESAKAMLGVSLREKVTVKW
;
A
#
# COMPACT_ATOMS: atom_id res chain seq x y z
N MET A 1 19.89 11.07 20.40
CA MET A 1 19.72 10.61 20.95
C MET A 1 19.59 10.47 21.02
N SER A 2 19.38 10.51 20.51
CA SER A 2 19.21 10.06 20.79
C SER A 2 19.25 9.91 20.76
N SER A 3 19.29 10.29 20.31
CA SER A 3 19.26 10.01 20.71
C SER A 3 19.31 9.77 20.72
N ILE A 4 19.10 9.84 19.97
CA ILE A 4 19.09 9.62 20.38
C ILE A 4 19.15 9.29 20.31
N LEU A 5 19.30 9.32 19.86
CA LEU A 5 19.31 8.98 20.17
C LEU A 5 19.29 8.53 19.99
N GLN A 6 19.24 8.34 19.72
CA GLN A 6 19.23 7.91 19.87
C GLN A 6 18.85 7.52 19.85
N PHE A 7 19.03 7.44 19.60
CA PHE A 7 18.76 6.94 19.74
C PHE A 7 18.41 6.58 19.69
N GLU A 8 18.20 6.53 18.88
CA GLU A 8 17.81 6.30 19.19
C GLU A 8 17.50 5.81 19.24
N ARG A 9 17.49 5.58 18.98
CA ARG A 9 17.24 5.20 19.34
C ARG A 9 16.63 4.79 19.62
N ASP A 10 16.73 4.86 19.19
CA ASP A 10 16.17 4.60 19.76
C ASP A 10 15.54 4.25 19.94
N SER A 11 15.29 4.20 19.72
CA SER A 11 14.68 4.03 20.22
C SER A 11 13.99 3.94 20.26
N ALA A 12 13.80 3.96 20.13
CA ALA A 12 13.17 4.05 20.45
C ALA A 12 12.59 4.01 20.22
N VAL A 13 12.58 4.00 19.88
CA VAL A 13 12.09 4.08 19.91
C VAL A 13 11.41 3.88 19.60
N ILE A 14 11.20 3.79 19.44
CA ILE A 14 10.57 3.70 19.43
C ILE A 14 9.64 3.49 19.24
N SER A 15 9.40 3.56 19.36
CA SER A 15 8.65 3.45 19.20
C SER A 15 7.96 3.60 19.00
N MET A 16 7.86 3.99 18.76
CA MET A 16 7.42 4.32 18.45
C MET A 16 6.87 4.34 17.94
N ARG A 17 6.68 4.33 17.88
CA ARG A 17 6.38 4.45 17.15
C ARG A 17 5.57 4.76 17.01
N SER A 18 5.38 5.21 17.03
CA SER A 18 5.03 5.62 16.60
C SER A 18 4.55 6.25 16.42
N ARG A 19 4.13 6.48 16.37
CA ARG A 19 3.64 7.59 16.08
C ARG A 19 4.18 8.63 15.21
N GLY A 20 3.91 9.40 14.48
CA GLY A 20 4.61 10.31 13.63
C GLY A 20 5.86 9.76 12.95
N VAL A 21 6.28 8.60 13.35
CA VAL A 21 7.42 7.91 12.75
C VAL A 21 6.93 7.12 11.56
N GLY A 22 7.62 7.24 10.43
CA GLY A 22 7.24 6.53 9.23
C GLY A 22 7.38 5.03 9.34
N GLY A 23 6.66 4.32 8.49
CA GLY A 23 6.69 2.87 8.46
C GLY A 23 6.74 2.37 7.02
N LYS A 24 6.91 1.05 6.89
CA LYS A 24 7.03 0.41 5.58
C LYS A 24 6.53 -1.02 5.67
N ILE A 25 5.70 -1.40 4.70
CA ILE A 25 5.25 -2.78 4.53
C ILE A 25 5.56 -3.16 3.10
N SER A 26 6.13 -4.34 2.89
CA SER A 26 6.49 -4.83 1.56
C SER A 26 5.79 -6.14 1.28
N GLY A 27 5.41 -6.34 0.03
CA GLY A 27 4.83 -7.58 -0.45
C GLY A 27 5.05 -7.70 -1.93
N THR A 28 4.29 -8.58 -2.57
CA THR A 28 4.38 -8.80 -4.01
C THR A 28 3.00 -8.98 -4.60
N VAL A 29 2.89 -8.81 -5.91
CA VAL A 29 1.68 -9.14 -6.66
C VAL A 29 1.64 -10.65 -6.80
N VAL A 30 0.58 -11.28 -6.30
CA VAL A 30 0.47 -12.74 -6.30
C VAL A 30 -0.65 -13.25 -7.22
N ALA A 31 -1.55 -12.37 -7.65
CA ALA A 31 -2.66 -12.79 -8.51
C ALA A 31 -3.27 -11.59 -9.20
N TYR A 32 -4.12 -11.87 -10.20
CA TYR A 32 -4.95 -10.85 -10.83
C TYR A 32 -6.40 -11.18 -10.52
N GLY A 33 -7.16 -10.16 -10.12
CA GLY A 33 -8.59 -10.32 -9.89
C GLY A 33 -9.37 -10.39 -11.20
N GLU A 34 -10.67 -10.66 -11.11
CA GLU A 34 -11.51 -10.78 -12.31
C GLU A 34 -11.54 -9.51 -13.13
N SER A 35 -11.47 -8.36 -12.48
CA SER A 35 -11.47 -7.07 -13.17
C SER A 35 -10.08 -6.63 -13.60
N GLY A 36 -9.07 -7.48 -13.41
CA GLY A 36 -7.69 -7.14 -13.71
C GLY A 36 -6.98 -6.41 -12.59
N ASN A 37 -7.56 -6.37 -11.38
CA ASN A 37 -6.87 -5.78 -10.23
C ASN A 37 -5.61 -6.57 -9.91
N LEU A 38 -4.59 -5.87 -9.42
CA LEU A 38 -3.37 -6.51 -8.94
C LEU A 38 -3.60 -6.87 -7.47
N VAL A 39 -3.63 -8.17 -7.17
CA VAL A 39 -3.84 -8.66 -5.80
C VAL A 39 -2.47 -8.93 -5.19
N THR A 40 -2.22 -8.33 -4.03
CA THR A 40 -0.94 -8.50 -3.33
C THR A 40 -1.07 -9.53 -2.22
N ASP A 41 0.04 -9.91 -1.64
CA ASP A 41 0.06 -10.77 -0.46
C ASP A 41 0.13 -9.97 0.85
N ILE A 42 -0.17 -8.68 0.80
CA ILE A 42 -0.24 -7.86 2.00
C ILE A 42 -1.65 -7.95 2.57
N PRO A 43 -1.83 -8.63 3.72
CA PRO A 43 -3.18 -8.78 4.27
C PRO A 43 -3.77 -7.45 4.71
N ASN A 44 -5.08 -7.29 4.55
CA ASN A 44 -5.74 -6.08 5.01
C ASN A 44 -5.51 -5.84 6.51
N ASN A 45 -5.37 -6.92 7.28
CA ASN A 45 -5.09 -6.81 8.71
C ASN A 45 -3.76 -6.09 8.98
N SER A 46 -2.79 -6.25 8.10
CA SER A 46 -1.49 -5.57 8.25
C SER A 46 -1.59 -4.08 8.03
N LEU A 47 -2.69 -3.61 7.44
CA LEU A 47 -2.88 -2.20 7.15
C LEU A 47 -3.59 -1.45 8.27
N ALA A 48 -3.90 -2.13 9.37
CA ALA A 48 -4.65 -1.53 10.46
C ALA A 48 -3.90 -0.36 11.09
N GLU A 49 -2.57 -0.42 11.09
CA GLU A 49 -1.75 0.64 11.70
C GLU A 49 -1.29 1.68 10.69
N VAL A 50 -1.65 1.50 9.42
CA VAL A 50 -1.27 2.46 8.39
C VAL A 50 -2.25 3.64 8.45
N PRO A 51 -1.76 4.88 8.50
CA PRO A 51 -2.66 6.03 8.58
C PRO A 51 -3.55 6.12 7.34
N GLU A 52 -4.79 6.55 7.57
CA GLU A 52 -5.71 6.82 6.46
C GLU A 52 -5.49 8.26 6.02
N SER A 53 -4.38 8.48 5.31
CA SER A 53 -4.02 9.83 4.95
C SER A 53 -3.31 9.83 3.59
N GLN A 54 -3.16 11.03 3.06
CA GLN A 54 -2.45 11.22 1.80
C GLN A 54 -0.94 11.07 1.95
N ASN A 55 -0.47 10.83 3.19
CA ASN A 55 0.95 10.61 3.43
C ASN A 55 1.37 9.16 3.21
N VAL A 56 0.40 8.29 2.90
CA VAL A 56 0.69 6.89 2.63
C VAL A 56 0.92 6.73 1.13
N THR A 57 2.08 6.22 0.77
CA THR A 57 2.47 6.01 -0.63
C THR A 57 2.57 4.54 -0.91
N ILE A 58 1.92 4.10 -1.99
CA ILE A 58 1.97 2.71 -2.43
C ILE A 58 2.68 2.68 -3.77
N THR A 59 3.76 1.90 -3.86
CA THR A 59 4.58 1.80 -5.06
C THR A 59 4.59 0.37 -5.56
N CYS A 60 4.39 0.19 -6.86
CA CYS A 60 4.47 -1.10 -7.51
C CYS A 60 5.19 -0.88 -8.84
N ASP A 61 6.37 -1.48 -8.99
CA ASP A 61 7.22 -1.23 -10.15
C ASP A 61 7.49 0.28 -10.25
N GLU A 62 7.21 0.88 -11.39
CA GLU A 62 7.37 2.33 -11.54
C GLU A 62 6.09 3.11 -11.30
N HIS A 63 5.03 2.41 -10.85
CA HIS A 63 3.72 3.04 -10.62
C HIS A 63 3.54 3.37 -9.14
N GLN A 64 2.84 4.46 -8.87
CA GLN A 64 2.73 4.95 -7.52
C GLN A 64 1.36 5.60 -7.31
N THR A 65 0.78 5.39 -6.14
CA THR A 65 -0.47 6.06 -5.78
C THR A 65 -0.42 6.42 -4.29
N VAL A 66 -1.37 7.22 -3.85
CA VAL A 66 -1.38 7.78 -2.51
C VAL A 66 -2.70 7.43 -1.83
N GLY A 67 -2.60 6.95 -0.59
CA GLY A 67 -3.76 6.59 0.21
C GLY A 67 -4.26 5.18 -0.04
N ILE A 68 -4.91 4.61 0.97
CA ILE A 68 -5.53 3.30 0.87
C ILE A 68 -7.01 3.48 1.20
N PHE A 69 -7.88 2.96 0.34
CA PHE A 69 -9.31 3.22 0.42
C PHE A 69 -10.10 1.93 0.57
N ALA A 70 -11.37 2.06 0.91
CA ALA A 70 -12.29 0.92 0.88
C ALA A 70 -12.53 0.50 -0.57
N ALA A 71 -12.90 -0.77 -0.77
CA ALA A 71 -13.04 -1.32 -2.12
C ALA A 71 -14.12 -0.61 -2.94
N ASP A 72 -15.11 -0.04 -2.28
CA ASP A 72 -16.22 0.65 -2.96
C ASP A 72 -16.08 2.16 -2.97
N HIS A 73 -14.88 2.68 -2.62
CA HIS A 73 -14.66 4.13 -2.61
C HIS A 73 -14.79 4.68 -4.02
N PRO A 74 -15.64 5.70 -4.23
CA PRO A 74 -15.83 6.25 -5.57
C PRO A 74 -14.67 7.16 -5.98
N GLU A 75 -14.26 7.04 -7.24
CA GLU A 75 -13.23 7.89 -7.82
C GLU A 75 -13.49 8.04 -9.31
N GLU A 76 -12.78 8.96 -9.92
CA GLU A 76 -12.91 9.23 -11.34
C GLU A 76 -12.36 8.05 -12.16
N PRO A 77 -12.89 7.83 -13.38
CA PRO A 77 -12.34 6.80 -14.26
C PRO A 77 -10.84 7.00 -14.50
N PHE A 78 -10.14 5.89 -14.70
CA PHE A 78 -8.71 5.82 -14.97
C PHE A 78 -7.83 6.20 -13.78
N THR A 79 -8.41 6.33 -12.58
CA THR A 79 -7.64 6.61 -11.38
C THR A 79 -7.04 5.31 -10.83
N LEU A 80 -5.73 5.32 -10.60
CA LEU A 80 -5.06 4.21 -9.93
C LEU A 80 -5.26 4.35 -8.43
N MET A 81 -5.74 3.29 -7.80
CA MET A 81 -6.05 3.30 -6.37
C MET A 81 -5.51 2.05 -5.69
N ALA A 82 -5.10 2.22 -4.44
CA ALA A 82 -4.85 1.09 -3.54
C ALA A 82 -6.09 0.93 -2.67
N ILE A 83 -6.60 -0.29 -2.58
CA ILE A 83 -7.82 -0.56 -1.83
C ILE A 83 -7.63 -1.76 -0.90
N ARG A 84 -8.45 -1.79 0.16
CA ARG A 84 -8.59 -2.98 0.98
C ARG A 84 -9.54 -3.90 0.23
N GLY A 85 -8.97 -4.83 -0.52
CA GLY A 85 -9.74 -5.63 -1.46
C GLY A 85 -10.62 -6.66 -0.79
N SER A 86 -11.64 -7.12 -1.52
CA SER A 86 -12.54 -8.16 -1.05
C SER A 86 -11.84 -9.52 -0.95
N SER A 87 -10.66 -9.64 -1.56
CA SER A 87 -9.85 -10.85 -1.42
C SER A 87 -9.27 -11.01 -0.02
N GLY A 88 -9.31 -9.97 0.80
CA GLY A 88 -8.66 -9.95 2.11
C GLY A 88 -7.27 -9.35 2.08
N PHE A 89 -6.84 -8.90 0.91
CA PHE A 89 -5.49 -8.36 0.72
C PHE A 89 -5.55 -6.99 0.05
N LEU A 90 -4.46 -6.25 0.21
CA LEU A 90 -4.29 -4.98 -0.51
C LEU A 90 -4.33 -5.26 -2.00
N GLU A 91 -5.09 -4.46 -2.73
CA GLU A 91 -5.20 -4.57 -4.19
C GLU A 91 -4.93 -3.22 -4.82
N LEU A 92 -4.37 -3.25 -6.02
CA LEU A 92 -4.24 -2.07 -6.86
C LEU A 92 -5.25 -2.18 -7.99
N THR A 93 -6.04 -1.14 -8.15
CA THR A 93 -7.09 -1.12 -9.17
C THR A 93 -7.04 0.18 -9.95
N ILE A 94 -7.54 0.13 -11.17
CA ILE A 94 -7.77 1.36 -11.96
C ILE A 94 -9.27 1.43 -12.21
N VAL A 95 -9.87 2.55 -11.82
CA VAL A 95 -11.31 2.71 -11.90
C VAL A 95 -11.77 2.58 -13.35
N GLY A 96 -12.64 1.62 -13.59
CA GLY A 96 -13.22 1.39 -14.91
C GLY A 96 -12.32 0.65 -15.89
N GLU A 97 -11.12 0.23 -15.48
CA GLU A 97 -10.17 -0.41 -16.39
C GLU A 97 -9.44 -1.55 -15.70
N SER A 98 -8.76 -2.36 -16.48
CA SER A 98 -7.92 -3.46 -15.95
C SER A 98 -6.56 -2.91 -15.57
N ALA A 99 -6.21 -2.97 -14.30
CA ALA A 99 -4.88 -2.55 -13.84
C ALA A 99 -3.82 -3.44 -14.46
N LYS A 100 -4.10 -4.75 -14.59
CA LYS A 100 -3.16 -5.66 -15.22
C LYS A 100 -2.82 -5.20 -16.63
N ALA A 101 -3.84 -4.86 -17.42
CA ALA A 101 -3.63 -4.46 -18.81
C ALA A 101 -2.95 -3.10 -18.92
N MET A 102 -3.33 -2.15 -18.07
CA MET A 102 -2.84 -0.78 -18.20
C MET A 102 -1.46 -0.59 -17.60
N LEU A 103 -1.15 -1.28 -16.50
CA LEU A 103 0.14 -1.10 -15.83
C LEU A 103 1.21 -2.06 -16.36
N GLY A 104 0.80 -3.20 -16.91
CA GLY A 104 1.75 -4.18 -17.43
C GLY A 104 2.61 -4.81 -16.35
N VAL A 105 2.11 -4.88 -15.11
CA VAL A 105 2.86 -5.41 -13.99
C VAL A 105 2.76 -6.93 -13.96
N SER A 106 3.89 -7.59 -13.80
CA SER A 106 3.97 -9.06 -13.75
C SER A 106 3.72 -9.57 -12.35
N LEU A 107 3.35 -10.86 -12.26
CA LEU A 107 3.30 -11.52 -10.95
C LEU A 107 4.68 -11.45 -10.30
N ARG A 108 4.67 -11.35 -8.98
CA ARG A 108 5.87 -11.26 -8.13
C ARG A 108 6.53 -9.90 -8.14
N GLU A 109 5.96 -8.95 -8.84
CA GLU A 109 6.45 -7.58 -8.77
C GLU A 109 6.29 -7.06 -7.35
N LYS A 110 7.30 -6.35 -6.85
CA LYS A 110 7.31 -5.86 -5.47
C LYS A 110 6.30 -4.73 -5.29
N VAL A 111 5.61 -4.75 -4.15
CA VAL A 111 4.68 -3.69 -3.75
C VAL A 111 5.15 -3.18 -2.39
N THR A 112 5.25 -1.87 -2.26
CA THR A 112 5.71 -1.24 -1.03
C THR A 112 4.69 -0.20 -0.58
N VAL A 113 4.35 -0.25 0.71
CA VAL A 113 3.51 0.75 1.37
C VAL A 113 4.40 1.50 2.34
N LYS A 114 4.45 2.83 2.21
CA LYS A 114 5.31 3.66 3.06
C LYS A 114 4.50 4.83 3.61
N TRP A 115 4.78 5.18 4.86
CA TRP A 115 4.15 6.35 5.47
C TRP A 115 5.06 7.01 6.48
#